data_59f1953fed453d177d28a2e0bbcd00ae
#
_entry.id   59f1953fed453d177d28a2e0bbcd00ae
#
_cell.length_a   1.000
_cell.length_b   1.000
_cell.length_c   1.000
_cell.angle_alpha   90.00
_cell.angle_beta   90.00
_cell.angle_gamma   90.00
#
_symmetry.space_group_name_H-M   'P 1'
#
loop_
_entity.id
_entity.type
_entity.pdbx_description
1 polymer ?
#
loop_
_entity_poly.entity_id
_entity_poly.type
_entity_poly.pdbx_seq_one_letter_code
_entity_poly.pdbx_strand_id
1 'polypeptide(L)'
;MDEDISIINSETRKEKIINFFINNKKKLISIIAILVLTPLSFYSYQIYKAGNKEQLADKYNSAVINYENGDKSKVSKIMKEIINDKDQTYSPLALYFLIDNDISLSSEEINQLFDIVIKDVKLDKEIKNLVIYKKALFNSEFETENNLINILNPILNSSSIWQSHALFLLAEYFYSKNEKQKAKEFFEKIINLENGNFEIKKESQKRIQRDLSE
;
A
#
# COMPACT_ATOMS: atom_id res chain seq x y z
N MET A 1 12.77 29.33 -66.49
CA MET A 1 11.37 29.45 -66.03
C MET A 1 11.09 28.63 -64.76
N ASP A 2 11.64 27.43 -64.60
CA ASP A 2 11.44 26.61 -63.39
C ASP A 2 12.28 27.07 -62.18
N GLU A 3 13.45 27.64 -62.37
CA GLU A 3 14.30 28.16 -61.27
C GLU A 3 13.69 29.39 -60.61
N ASP A 4 13.08 30.30 -61.36
CA ASP A 4 12.44 31.52 -60.83
C ASP A 4 11.19 31.15 -59.99
N ILE A 5 10.45 30.12 -60.37
CA ILE A 5 9.30 29.64 -59.65
C ILE A 5 9.74 28.98 -58.34
N SER A 6 10.89 28.28 -58.32
CA SER A 6 11.42 27.65 -57.13
C SER A 6 11.92 28.67 -56.10
N ILE A 7 12.54 29.75 -56.53
CA ILE A 7 13.03 30.85 -55.70
C ILE A 7 11.87 31.65 -55.09
N ILE A 8 10.85 32.01 -55.90
CA ILE A 8 9.63 32.67 -55.42
C ILE A 8 8.89 31.81 -54.36
N ASN A 9 8.83 30.49 -54.56
CA ASN A 9 8.18 29.58 -53.65
C ASN A 9 8.97 29.44 -52.33
N SER A 10 10.30 29.50 -52.36
CA SER A 10 11.16 29.46 -51.18
C SER A 10 11.08 30.74 -50.32
N GLU A 11 11.02 31.90 -50.95
CA GLU A 11 10.87 33.19 -50.26
C GLU A 11 9.48 33.31 -49.61
N THR A 12 8.43 32.94 -50.32
CA THR A 12 7.06 32.93 -49.75
C THR A 12 6.92 31.97 -48.57
N ARG A 13 7.63 30.84 -48.56
CA ARG A 13 7.68 29.92 -47.41
C ARG A 13 8.41 30.52 -46.22
N LYS A 14 9.54 31.18 -46.43
CA LYS A 14 10.30 31.88 -45.37
C LYS A 14 9.46 32.96 -44.72
N GLU A 15 8.80 33.80 -45.51
CA GLU A 15 7.91 34.84 -45.00
C GLU A 15 6.75 34.28 -44.19
N LYS A 16 6.11 33.20 -44.64
CA LYS A 16 5.04 32.52 -43.87
C LYS A 16 5.53 32.01 -42.52
N ILE A 17 6.73 31.42 -42.48
CA ILE A 17 7.34 30.94 -41.24
C ILE A 17 7.63 32.09 -40.29
N ILE A 18 8.25 33.16 -40.77
CA ILE A 18 8.58 34.36 -40.00
C ILE A 18 7.32 34.99 -39.43
N ASN A 19 6.30 35.19 -40.28
CA ASN A 19 5.01 35.75 -39.85
C ASN A 19 4.29 34.86 -38.84
N PHE A 20 4.38 33.54 -38.97
CA PHE A 20 3.85 32.60 -37.95
C PHE A 20 4.52 32.80 -36.59
N PHE A 21 5.86 32.92 -36.55
CA PHE A 21 6.58 33.14 -35.30
C PHE A 21 6.28 34.51 -34.70
N ILE A 22 6.20 35.56 -35.50
CA ILE A 22 5.87 36.91 -35.03
C ILE A 22 4.45 36.96 -34.47
N ASN A 23 3.48 36.43 -35.20
CA ASN A 23 2.07 36.46 -34.80
C ASN A 23 1.76 35.55 -33.59
N ASN A 24 2.54 34.49 -33.42
CA ASN A 24 2.34 33.55 -32.31
C ASN A 24 3.40 33.67 -31.21
N LYS A 25 4.22 34.72 -31.20
CA LYS A 25 5.34 34.88 -30.25
C LYS A 25 4.94 34.62 -28.79
N LYS A 26 3.83 35.20 -28.32
CA LYS A 26 3.35 35.01 -26.94
C LYS A 26 2.99 33.57 -26.65
N LYS A 27 2.30 32.89 -27.59
CA LYS A 27 1.91 31.47 -27.45
C LYS A 27 3.14 30.56 -27.44
N LEU A 28 4.10 30.81 -28.32
CA LEU A 28 5.35 30.05 -28.42
C LEU A 28 6.19 30.19 -27.15
N ILE A 29 6.32 31.40 -26.61
CA ILE A 29 7.01 31.66 -25.34
C ILE A 29 6.30 30.91 -24.19
N SER A 30 4.96 30.93 -24.13
CA SER A 30 4.21 30.21 -23.12
C SER A 30 4.41 28.69 -23.21
N ILE A 31 4.44 28.12 -24.41
CA ILE A 31 4.71 26.68 -24.63
C ILE A 31 6.12 26.33 -24.17
N ILE A 32 7.12 27.13 -24.52
CA ILE A 32 8.51 26.92 -24.11
C ILE A 32 8.61 27.01 -22.56
N ALA A 33 7.96 28.01 -21.95
CA ALA A 33 7.93 28.16 -20.50
C ALA A 33 7.34 26.92 -19.80
N ILE A 34 6.22 26.40 -20.31
CA ILE A 34 5.60 25.16 -19.76
C ILE A 34 6.55 23.98 -19.93
N LEU A 35 7.17 23.82 -21.13
CA LEU A 35 8.11 22.72 -21.39
C LEU A 35 9.33 22.72 -20.47
N VAL A 36 9.79 23.90 -20.02
CA VAL A 36 10.94 24.04 -19.12
C VAL A 36 10.50 23.92 -17.65
N LEU A 37 9.41 24.58 -17.27
CA LEU A 37 8.96 24.62 -15.88
C LEU A 37 8.41 23.28 -15.39
N THR A 38 7.75 22.50 -16.28
CA THR A 38 7.17 21.20 -15.89
C THR A 38 8.25 20.21 -15.41
N PRO A 39 9.34 19.92 -16.17
CA PRO A 39 10.38 19.01 -15.70
C PRO A 39 11.15 19.57 -14.50
N LEU A 40 11.36 20.86 -14.39
CA LEU A 40 12.01 21.48 -13.22
C LEU A 40 11.17 21.29 -11.96
N SER A 41 9.87 21.53 -12.04
CA SER A 41 8.94 21.30 -10.92
C SER A 41 8.89 19.83 -10.52
N PHE A 42 8.86 18.93 -11.51
CA PHE A 42 8.87 17.49 -11.27
C PHE A 42 10.17 17.04 -10.58
N TYR A 43 11.32 17.51 -11.05
CA TYR A 43 12.61 17.19 -10.47
C TYR A 43 12.76 17.72 -9.03
N SER A 44 12.35 18.97 -8.80
CA SER A 44 12.33 19.57 -7.46
C SER A 44 11.43 18.79 -6.49
N TYR A 45 10.25 18.34 -6.96
CA TYR A 45 9.36 17.49 -6.18
C TYR A 45 9.99 16.13 -5.83
N GLN A 46 10.72 15.52 -6.78
CA GLN A 46 11.43 14.26 -6.55
C GLN A 46 12.52 14.38 -5.48
N ILE A 47 13.32 15.47 -5.52
CA ILE A 47 14.37 15.75 -4.53
C ILE A 47 13.72 15.94 -3.15
N TYR A 48 12.66 16.75 -3.07
CA TYR A 48 11.94 16.98 -1.82
C TYR A 48 11.39 15.67 -1.22
N LYS A 49 10.77 14.84 -2.06
CA LYS A 49 10.24 13.53 -1.64
C LYS A 49 11.35 12.58 -1.17
N ALA A 50 12.49 12.56 -1.86
CA ALA A 50 13.63 11.73 -1.47
C ALA A 50 14.20 12.15 -0.12
N GLY A 51 14.37 13.47 0.12
CA GLY A 51 14.86 14.00 1.39
C GLY A 51 13.91 13.69 2.57
N ASN A 52 12.60 13.82 2.37
CA ASN A 52 11.62 13.44 3.40
C ASN A 52 11.68 11.94 3.71
N LYS A 53 11.88 11.09 2.70
CA LYS A 53 11.99 9.65 2.90
C LYS A 53 13.26 9.27 3.67
N GLU A 54 14.38 9.94 3.40
CA GLU A 54 15.63 9.76 4.15
C GLU A 54 15.46 10.15 5.62
N GLN A 55 14.84 11.30 5.91
CA GLN A 55 14.53 11.72 7.28
C GLN A 55 13.64 10.72 8.02
N LEU A 56 12.63 10.15 7.35
CA LEU A 56 11.80 9.10 7.94
C LEU A 56 12.57 7.81 8.19
N ALA A 57 13.50 7.44 7.30
CA ALA A 57 14.39 6.31 7.49
C ALA A 57 15.26 6.48 8.74
N ASP A 58 15.88 7.64 8.88
CA ASP A 58 16.73 7.95 10.03
C ASP A 58 15.94 7.98 11.34
N LYS A 59 14.72 8.56 11.30
CA LYS A 59 13.80 8.60 12.44
C LYS A 59 13.40 7.18 12.86
N TYR A 60 13.07 6.30 11.90
CA TYR A 60 12.72 4.91 12.15
C TYR A 60 13.90 4.13 12.73
N ASN A 61 15.09 4.22 12.09
CA ASN A 61 16.30 3.54 12.55
C ASN A 61 16.71 4.01 13.95
N SER A 62 16.64 5.31 14.22
CA SER A 62 16.91 5.87 15.55
C SER A 62 15.92 5.34 16.60
N ALA A 63 14.66 5.14 16.24
CA ALA A 63 13.67 4.55 17.14
C ALA A 63 13.97 3.07 17.44
N VAL A 64 14.40 2.28 16.42
CA VAL A 64 14.83 0.89 16.62
C VAL A 64 16.01 0.81 17.60
N ILE A 65 17.03 1.65 17.42
CA ILE A 65 18.21 1.73 18.33
C ILE A 65 17.77 2.11 19.75
N ASN A 66 16.85 3.09 19.89
CA ASN A 66 16.34 3.48 21.22
C ASN A 66 15.56 2.32 21.89
N TYR A 67 14.88 1.48 21.11
CA TYR A 67 14.19 0.30 21.65
C TYR A 67 15.19 -0.70 22.22
N GLU A 68 16.28 -0.98 21.52
CA GLU A 68 17.36 -1.86 22.00
C GLU A 68 18.00 -1.33 23.30
N ASN A 69 18.04 0.00 23.46
CA ASN A 69 18.50 0.66 24.68
C ASN A 69 17.45 0.72 25.82
N GLY A 70 16.25 0.17 25.61
CA GLY A 70 15.21 0.02 26.62
C GLY A 70 14.23 1.19 26.77
N ASP A 71 14.29 2.22 25.93
CA ASP A 71 13.40 3.40 26.00
C ASP A 71 12.08 3.20 25.22
N LYS A 72 11.27 2.25 25.69
CA LYS A 72 10.01 1.86 25.03
C LYS A 72 9.01 3.02 24.89
N SER A 73 8.94 3.94 25.85
CA SER A 73 8.00 5.06 25.81
C SER A 73 8.33 6.05 24.70
N LYS A 74 9.60 6.41 24.56
CA LYS A 74 10.08 7.29 23.48
C LYS A 74 9.88 6.66 22.12
N VAL A 75 10.17 5.35 22.01
CA VAL A 75 9.95 4.58 20.78
C VAL A 75 8.49 4.57 20.35
N SER A 76 7.56 4.30 21.28
CA SER A 76 6.12 4.36 21.01
C SER A 76 5.72 5.70 20.40
N LYS A 77 6.17 6.81 20.98
CA LYS A 77 5.88 8.15 20.48
C LYS A 77 6.42 8.36 19.06
N ILE A 78 7.69 8.03 18.82
CA ILE A 78 8.33 8.20 17.51
C ILE A 78 7.64 7.35 16.44
N MET A 79 7.32 6.09 16.73
CA MET A 79 6.65 5.20 15.78
C MET A 79 5.24 5.71 15.43
N LYS A 80 4.47 6.22 16.40
CA LYS A 80 3.18 6.87 16.15
C LYS A 80 3.31 8.11 15.26
N GLU A 81 4.34 8.91 15.45
CA GLU A 81 4.62 10.07 14.58
C GLU A 81 4.90 9.61 13.14
N ILE A 82 5.74 8.58 12.94
CA ILE A 82 6.04 8.00 11.61
C ILE A 82 4.77 7.47 10.94
N ILE A 83 3.86 6.85 11.69
CA ILE A 83 2.58 6.39 11.14
C ILE A 83 1.74 7.58 10.66
N ASN A 84 1.71 8.67 11.42
CA ASN A 84 0.97 9.88 11.08
C ASN A 84 1.58 10.69 9.93
N ASP A 85 2.86 10.47 9.58
CA ASP A 85 3.50 11.04 8.39
C ASP A 85 2.97 10.41 7.09
N LYS A 86 2.21 9.30 7.17
CA LYS A 86 1.49 8.63 6.08
C LYS A 86 2.39 8.20 4.92
N ASP A 87 3.64 7.88 5.20
CA ASP A 87 4.56 7.34 4.20
C ASP A 87 4.23 5.90 3.84
N GLN A 88 4.30 5.56 2.55
CA GLN A 88 3.94 4.25 2.01
C GLN A 88 4.80 3.11 2.55
N THR A 89 6.04 3.39 2.96
CA THR A 89 7.02 2.41 3.45
C THR A 89 7.07 2.41 4.96
N TYR A 90 7.29 3.59 5.56
CA TYR A 90 7.62 3.68 6.98
C TYR A 90 6.38 3.63 7.89
N SER A 91 5.21 4.07 7.42
CA SER A 91 4.01 3.98 8.27
C SER A 91 3.57 2.53 8.54
N PRO A 92 3.51 1.62 7.55
CA PRO A 92 3.27 0.20 7.83
C PRO A 92 4.38 -0.44 8.68
N LEU A 93 5.66 -0.12 8.41
CA LEU A 93 6.77 -0.67 9.17
C LEU A 93 6.74 -0.25 10.64
N ALA A 94 6.45 1.03 10.92
CA ALA A 94 6.32 1.53 12.27
C ALA A 94 5.15 0.88 13.04
N LEU A 95 4.01 0.66 12.35
CA LEU A 95 2.87 -0.06 12.91
C LEU A 95 3.26 -1.50 13.27
N TYR A 96 3.91 -2.22 12.37
CA TYR A 96 4.34 -3.59 12.63
C TYR A 96 5.37 -3.66 13.76
N PHE A 97 6.30 -2.70 13.81
CA PHE A 97 7.25 -2.62 14.89
C PHE A 97 6.58 -2.49 16.27
N LEU A 98 5.53 -1.66 16.39
CA LEU A 98 4.77 -1.50 17.63
C LEU A 98 4.10 -2.80 18.07
N ILE A 99 3.56 -3.57 17.13
CA ILE A 99 2.85 -4.82 17.39
C ILE A 99 3.83 -5.95 17.72
N ASP A 100 4.86 -6.13 16.88
CA ASP A 100 5.79 -7.26 16.97
C ASP A 100 6.69 -7.18 18.21
N ASN A 101 6.88 -5.98 18.79
CA ASN A 101 7.69 -5.76 19.99
C ASN A 101 6.87 -5.55 21.26
N ASP A 102 5.56 -5.83 21.20
CA ASP A 102 4.65 -5.74 22.35
C ASP A 102 4.83 -4.42 23.13
N ILE A 103 4.90 -3.30 22.39
CA ILE A 103 4.99 -1.99 22.98
C ILE A 103 3.60 -1.64 23.56
N SER A 104 3.56 -1.43 24.88
CA SER A 104 2.35 -1.24 25.69
C SER A 104 1.39 -0.18 25.12
N LEU A 105 0.51 -0.62 24.22
CA LEU A 105 -0.61 0.14 23.65
C LEU A 105 -1.89 -0.66 23.89
N SER A 106 -3.00 0.06 24.03
CA SER A 106 -4.31 -0.62 24.08
C SER A 106 -4.67 -1.19 22.70
N SER A 107 -5.49 -2.22 22.67
CA SER A 107 -6.01 -2.80 21.41
C SER A 107 -6.76 -1.74 20.59
N GLU A 108 -7.40 -0.77 21.23
CA GLU A 108 -8.08 0.32 20.59
C GLU A 108 -7.10 1.28 19.90
N GLU A 109 -6.00 1.65 20.56
CA GLU A 109 -4.95 2.48 19.95
C GLU A 109 -4.32 1.78 18.73
N ILE A 110 -4.00 0.48 18.83
CA ILE A 110 -3.47 -0.30 17.71
C ILE A 110 -4.47 -0.33 16.55
N ASN A 111 -5.76 -0.50 16.83
CA ASN A 111 -6.80 -0.48 15.79
C ASN A 111 -6.92 0.89 15.11
N GLN A 112 -6.80 1.99 15.84
CA GLN A 112 -6.75 3.35 15.26
C GLN A 112 -5.53 3.52 14.35
N LEU A 113 -4.36 3.02 14.74
CA LEU A 113 -3.16 3.06 13.91
C LEU A 113 -3.31 2.21 12.64
N PHE A 114 -3.92 1.02 12.73
CA PHE A 114 -4.30 0.25 11.55
C PHE A 114 -5.21 1.04 10.61
N ASP A 115 -6.21 1.74 11.16
CA ASP A 115 -7.14 2.53 10.37
C ASP A 115 -6.46 3.69 9.64
N ILE A 116 -5.52 4.37 10.27
CA ILE A 116 -4.70 5.41 9.61
C ILE A 116 -3.94 4.79 8.42
N VAL A 117 -3.24 3.66 8.64
CA VAL A 117 -2.46 3.03 7.57
C VAL A 117 -3.34 2.53 6.43
N ILE A 118 -4.49 1.93 6.73
CA ILE A 118 -5.41 1.39 5.72
C ILE A 118 -6.14 2.49 4.93
N LYS A 119 -6.56 3.58 5.60
CA LYS A 119 -7.43 4.60 5.01
C LYS A 119 -6.64 5.76 4.41
N ASP A 120 -5.60 6.19 5.09
CA ASP A 120 -4.92 7.46 4.81
C ASP A 120 -3.57 7.29 4.09
N VAL A 121 -2.94 6.11 4.17
CA VAL A 121 -1.69 5.85 3.44
C VAL A 121 -2.01 5.34 2.04
N LYS A 122 -1.35 5.92 1.04
CA LYS A 122 -1.51 5.50 -0.37
C LYS A 122 -0.69 4.24 -0.64
N LEU A 123 -1.19 3.08 -0.22
CA LEU A 123 -0.57 1.78 -0.41
C LEU A 123 -0.96 1.14 -1.74
N ASP A 124 -0.05 0.32 -2.29
CA ASP A 124 -0.41 -0.63 -3.34
C ASP A 124 -1.43 -1.64 -2.82
N LYS A 125 -2.29 -2.14 -3.73
CA LYS A 125 -3.43 -3.01 -3.37
C LYS A 125 -3.02 -4.19 -2.48
N GLU A 126 -1.97 -4.91 -2.85
CA GLU A 126 -1.57 -6.11 -2.11
C GLU A 126 -0.91 -5.77 -0.76
N ILE A 127 -0.20 -4.65 -0.66
CA ILE A 127 0.32 -4.15 0.62
C ILE A 127 -0.84 -3.71 1.53
N LYS A 128 -1.86 -3.02 0.99
CA LYS A 128 -3.05 -2.67 1.75
C LYS A 128 -3.78 -3.91 2.26
N ASN A 129 -3.93 -4.94 1.42
CA ASN A 129 -4.54 -6.21 1.81
C ASN A 129 -3.73 -6.93 2.90
N LEU A 130 -2.39 -6.87 2.85
CA LEU A 130 -1.54 -7.38 3.94
C LEU A 130 -1.83 -6.66 5.27
N VAL A 131 -1.95 -5.32 5.24
CA VAL A 131 -2.27 -4.54 6.46
C VAL A 131 -3.66 -4.93 7.00
N ILE A 132 -4.65 -5.09 6.12
CA ILE A 132 -5.99 -5.54 6.50
C ILE A 132 -5.94 -6.95 7.10
N TYR A 133 -5.20 -7.88 6.50
CA TYR A 133 -5.00 -9.23 7.03
C TYR A 133 -4.35 -9.19 8.42
N LYS A 134 -3.28 -8.40 8.60
CA LYS A 134 -2.62 -8.23 9.91
C LYS A 134 -3.56 -7.61 10.95
N LYS A 135 -4.42 -6.65 10.54
CA LYS A 135 -5.47 -6.12 11.43
C LYS A 135 -6.43 -7.20 11.88
N ALA A 136 -6.89 -8.05 10.97
CA ALA A 136 -7.77 -9.16 11.31
C ALA A 136 -7.09 -10.18 12.21
N LEU A 137 -5.83 -10.51 11.94
CA LEU A 137 -5.03 -11.42 12.77
C LEU A 137 -4.88 -10.88 14.20
N PHE A 138 -4.52 -9.61 14.36
CA PHE A 138 -4.43 -8.93 15.66
C PHE A 138 -5.76 -8.99 16.42
N ASN A 139 -6.88 -8.84 15.73
CA ASN A 139 -8.21 -8.80 16.32
C ASN A 139 -8.85 -10.20 16.52
N SER A 140 -8.26 -11.26 15.98
CA SER A 140 -8.88 -12.60 15.97
C SER A 140 -9.12 -13.22 17.36
N GLU A 141 -8.39 -12.79 18.38
CA GLU A 141 -8.54 -13.33 19.73
C GLU A 141 -9.73 -12.74 20.51
N PHE A 142 -10.10 -11.49 20.22
CA PHE A 142 -11.07 -10.73 21.03
C PHE A 142 -12.26 -10.19 20.24
N GLU A 143 -12.25 -10.22 18.92
CA GLU A 143 -13.35 -9.74 18.09
C GLU A 143 -14.42 -10.80 17.86
N THR A 144 -15.64 -10.31 17.53
CA THR A 144 -16.74 -11.18 17.12
C THR A 144 -16.55 -11.68 15.70
N GLU A 145 -17.21 -12.79 15.35
CA GLU A 145 -17.28 -13.35 14.00
C GLU A 145 -17.58 -12.28 12.94
N ASN A 146 -18.68 -11.53 13.15
CA ASN A 146 -19.12 -10.52 12.19
C ASN A 146 -18.08 -9.40 12.00
N ASN A 147 -17.43 -8.96 13.06
CA ASN A 147 -16.40 -7.92 12.96
C ASN A 147 -15.17 -8.44 12.22
N LEU A 148 -14.74 -9.68 12.50
CA LEU A 148 -13.60 -10.28 11.84
C LEU A 148 -13.86 -10.46 10.32
N ILE A 149 -15.04 -10.95 9.96
CA ILE A 149 -15.46 -11.08 8.56
C ILE A 149 -15.51 -9.70 7.89
N ASN A 150 -16.05 -8.68 8.55
CA ASN A 150 -16.11 -7.32 8.01
C ASN A 150 -14.71 -6.73 7.77
N ILE A 151 -13.75 -6.95 8.66
CA ILE A 151 -12.36 -6.54 8.45
C ILE A 151 -11.79 -7.22 7.20
N LEU A 152 -12.01 -8.52 7.04
CA LEU A 152 -11.45 -9.32 5.94
C LEU A 152 -12.21 -9.19 4.62
N ASN A 153 -13.41 -8.64 4.62
CA ASN A 153 -14.30 -8.57 3.44
C ASN A 153 -13.61 -8.01 2.17
N PRO A 154 -12.76 -6.95 2.23
CA PRO A 154 -12.05 -6.46 1.06
C PRO A 154 -11.10 -7.49 0.43
N ILE A 155 -10.57 -8.42 1.22
CA ILE A 155 -9.66 -9.49 0.77
C ILE A 155 -10.47 -10.68 0.24
N LEU A 156 -11.50 -11.09 0.98
CA LEU A 156 -12.34 -12.25 0.66
C LEU A 156 -13.04 -12.11 -0.69
N ASN A 157 -13.45 -10.90 -1.06
CA ASN A 157 -14.14 -10.59 -2.31
C ASN A 157 -13.20 -10.08 -3.42
N SER A 158 -11.92 -10.40 -3.36
CA SER A 158 -10.94 -9.98 -4.35
C SER A 158 -10.04 -11.14 -4.77
N SER A 159 -9.40 -11.00 -5.94
CA SER A 159 -8.35 -11.94 -6.40
C SER A 159 -6.98 -11.62 -5.78
N SER A 160 -6.96 -11.31 -4.48
CA SER A 160 -5.72 -10.99 -3.76
C SER A 160 -4.90 -12.25 -3.46
N ILE A 161 -3.58 -12.11 -3.46
CA ILE A 161 -2.68 -13.17 -2.98
C ILE A 161 -2.92 -13.52 -1.50
N TRP A 162 -3.56 -12.61 -0.75
CA TRP A 162 -3.90 -12.78 0.67
C TRP A 162 -5.24 -13.48 0.90
N GLN A 163 -6.00 -13.81 -0.16
CA GLN A 163 -7.32 -14.42 -0.01
C GLN A 163 -7.26 -15.78 0.70
N SER A 164 -6.29 -16.63 0.35
CA SER A 164 -6.11 -17.93 1.04
C SER A 164 -5.78 -17.75 2.52
N HIS A 165 -4.95 -16.75 2.86
CA HIS A 165 -4.58 -16.45 4.24
C HIS A 165 -5.79 -15.95 5.05
N ALA A 166 -6.61 -15.09 4.46
CA ALA A 166 -7.81 -14.56 5.09
C ALA A 166 -8.85 -15.66 5.36
N LEU A 167 -9.07 -16.56 4.40
CA LEU A 167 -9.95 -17.71 4.57
C LEU A 167 -9.41 -18.69 5.63
N PHE A 168 -8.09 -18.89 5.66
CA PHE A 168 -7.44 -19.76 6.63
C PHE A 168 -7.57 -19.21 8.07
N LEU A 169 -7.38 -17.89 8.22
CA LEU A 169 -7.61 -17.21 9.51
C LEU A 169 -9.05 -17.42 10.01
N LEU A 170 -10.05 -17.29 9.14
CA LEU A 170 -11.44 -17.54 9.50
C LEU A 170 -11.68 -19.02 9.86
N ALA A 171 -11.11 -19.95 9.09
CA ALA A 171 -11.22 -21.38 9.39
C ALA A 171 -10.66 -21.72 10.79
N GLU A 172 -9.46 -21.20 11.13
CA GLU A 172 -8.86 -21.39 12.44
C GLU A 172 -9.65 -20.69 13.55
N TYR A 173 -10.20 -19.49 13.28
CA TYR A 173 -11.08 -18.79 14.21
C TYR A 173 -12.31 -19.64 14.57
N PHE A 174 -13.03 -20.16 13.58
CA PHE A 174 -14.20 -21.03 13.83
C PHE A 174 -13.83 -22.35 14.50
N TYR A 175 -12.69 -22.91 14.12
CA TYR A 175 -12.19 -24.12 14.78
C TYR A 175 -11.91 -23.87 16.27
N SER A 176 -11.28 -22.74 16.62
CA SER A 176 -11.00 -22.37 18.02
C SER A 176 -12.28 -22.13 18.85
N LYS A 177 -13.36 -21.71 18.19
CA LYS A 177 -14.69 -21.56 18.82
C LYS A 177 -15.49 -22.85 18.86
N ASN A 178 -14.90 -24.01 18.49
CA ASN A 178 -15.54 -25.30 18.37
C ASN A 178 -16.68 -25.36 17.32
N GLU A 179 -16.69 -24.42 16.36
CA GLU A 179 -17.65 -24.37 15.26
C GLU A 179 -17.09 -25.16 14.05
N LYS A 180 -16.91 -26.46 14.25
CA LYS A 180 -16.21 -27.37 13.33
C LYS A 180 -16.77 -27.35 11.91
N GLN A 181 -18.11 -27.28 11.76
CA GLN A 181 -18.76 -27.26 10.45
C GLN A 181 -18.40 -26.00 9.66
N LYS A 182 -18.44 -24.82 10.29
CA LYS A 182 -18.02 -23.57 9.64
C LYS A 182 -16.52 -23.60 9.31
N ALA A 183 -15.69 -24.09 10.24
CA ALA A 183 -14.25 -24.23 9.97
C ALA A 183 -14.00 -25.09 8.72
N LYS A 184 -14.69 -26.24 8.59
CA LYS A 184 -14.61 -27.12 7.44
C LYS A 184 -14.99 -26.40 6.14
N GLU A 185 -16.10 -25.67 6.14
CA GLU A 185 -16.55 -24.88 4.97
C GLU A 185 -15.51 -23.86 4.49
N PHE A 186 -14.81 -23.18 5.42
CA PHE A 186 -13.73 -22.26 5.06
C PHE A 186 -12.48 -22.97 4.53
N PHE A 187 -12.10 -24.10 5.10
CA PHE A 187 -11.01 -24.92 4.56
C PHE A 187 -11.34 -25.46 3.16
N GLU A 188 -12.57 -25.91 2.92
CA GLU A 188 -13.02 -26.34 1.59
C GLU A 188 -13.01 -25.20 0.58
N LYS A 189 -13.41 -23.98 0.96
CA LYS A 189 -13.28 -22.80 0.11
C LYS A 189 -11.84 -22.56 -0.32
N ILE A 190 -10.85 -22.73 0.58
CA ILE A 190 -9.43 -22.57 0.23
C ILE A 190 -8.99 -23.62 -0.78
N ILE A 191 -9.37 -24.89 -0.59
CA ILE A 191 -9.00 -25.98 -1.50
C ILE A 191 -9.52 -25.72 -2.91
N ASN A 192 -10.73 -25.16 -3.01
CA ASN A 192 -11.42 -24.88 -4.27
C ASN A 192 -11.01 -23.53 -4.92
N LEU A 193 -10.18 -22.71 -4.28
CA LEU A 193 -9.67 -21.48 -4.90
C LEU A 193 -8.82 -21.81 -6.12
N GLU A 194 -9.13 -21.25 -7.28
CA GLU A 194 -8.37 -21.45 -8.51
C GLU A 194 -6.91 -21.01 -8.34
N ASN A 195 -6.69 -19.80 -7.84
CA ASN A 195 -5.36 -19.21 -7.62
C ASN A 195 -4.94 -19.20 -6.14
N GLY A 196 -5.39 -20.19 -5.35
CA GLY A 196 -5.05 -20.29 -3.94
C GLY A 196 -3.59 -20.64 -3.69
N ASN A 197 -3.03 -20.15 -2.58
CA ASN A 197 -1.68 -20.48 -2.15
C ASN A 197 -1.55 -22.00 -1.92
N PHE A 198 -0.56 -22.61 -2.56
CA PHE A 198 -0.38 -24.08 -2.56
C PHE A 198 -0.18 -24.66 -1.15
N GLU A 199 0.67 -24.03 -0.34
CA GLU A 199 0.95 -24.53 1.01
C GLU A 199 -0.27 -24.41 1.92
N ILE A 200 -1.04 -23.32 1.78
CA ILE A 200 -2.28 -23.15 2.56
C ILE A 200 -3.35 -24.13 2.13
N LYS A 201 -3.48 -24.43 0.81
CA LYS A 201 -4.37 -25.50 0.34
C LYS A 201 -4.01 -26.86 0.93
N LYS A 202 -2.72 -27.21 0.88
CA LYS A 202 -2.21 -28.47 1.44
C LYS A 202 -2.46 -28.56 2.95
N GLU A 203 -2.23 -27.48 3.70
CA GLU A 203 -2.50 -27.46 5.12
C GLU A 203 -4.01 -27.56 5.41
N SER A 204 -4.84 -26.87 4.62
CA SER A 204 -6.31 -26.99 4.74
C SER A 204 -6.80 -28.42 4.53
N GLN A 205 -6.24 -29.16 3.56
CA GLN A 205 -6.55 -30.57 3.34
C GLN A 205 -6.17 -31.42 4.56
N LYS A 206 -4.99 -31.20 5.13
CA LYS A 206 -4.55 -31.91 6.35
C LYS A 206 -5.45 -31.61 7.54
N ARG A 207 -5.84 -30.31 7.72
CA ARG A 207 -6.74 -29.92 8.81
C ARG A 207 -8.11 -30.62 8.71
N ILE A 208 -8.68 -30.70 7.50
CA ILE A 208 -9.94 -31.44 7.28
C ILE A 208 -9.76 -32.92 7.63
N GLN A 209 -8.70 -33.57 7.14
CA GLN A 209 -8.48 -34.99 7.35
C GLN A 209 -8.20 -35.36 8.82
N ARG A 210 -7.41 -34.54 9.52
CA ARG A 210 -6.98 -34.83 10.88
C ARG A 210 -8.02 -34.43 11.93
N ASP A 211 -8.63 -33.25 11.77
CA ASP A 211 -9.36 -32.57 12.84
C ASP A 211 -10.88 -32.50 12.60
N LEU A 212 -11.32 -32.69 11.35
CA LEU A 212 -12.70 -32.46 10.91
C LEU A 212 -13.30 -33.64 10.10
N SER A 213 -12.59 -34.77 9.99
CA SER A 213 -13.16 -36.03 9.47
C SER A 213 -13.90 -36.71 10.62
N GLU A 214 -15.21 -36.78 10.51
CA GLU A 214 -16.03 -37.68 11.33
C GLU A 214 -15.87 -39.12 10.87
#